data_96e080e617dc8aab61c926ae0ace3b33
#
_entry.id   96e080e617dc8aab61c926ae0ace3b33
#
_cell.length_a   1.000
_cell.length_b   1.000
_cell.length_c   1.000
_cell.angle_alpha   90.00
_cell.angle_beta   90.00
_cell.angle_gamma   90.00
#
_symmetry.space_group_name_H-M   'P 1'
#
loop_
_entity.id
_entity.type
_entity.pdbx_description
1 polymer ?
#
loop_
_entity_poly.entity_id
_entity_poly.type
_entity_poly.pdbx_seq_one_letter_code
_entity_poly.pdbx_strand_id
1 'polypeptide(L)'
;MKTKNPFKTNTLQSVILCAVALGLLIGLVMTDSAFAQAAAPVVKEIVQSPAKAVLTPNSNIADQDKHKRYYTIPNFRLGGKYNLDAPPDTWRNGGEGGTTLESLGSGPLQVAYIAVGTPKRNAKGEIINGFIISTFYSGDSTWMYNTWYTKQPANAFSGGEIVGPGLAIDTNKYYVVFLDAIGLWGASKPSHGLGRKFPHYSYMDMVVANCRLLRDHLNIAQVEVATGVSMGATQTWIWGVMYSPSGYVKAIMPIGGTTASDGADPVGQWTFRLGTAAIESDPNWRATNGNYYHLPKGNHPNQGMQFMWSTLQLTGYTFPVRSATPWKTLQREVFYWEPKGEETATWIGRVKNEDAVDYWYRNNAGFNYNINNELKRIKARTLVVHVTNDLWLMVENARKAAAAVPGAAFATLSDPQAHYGVFRAPNVLKDTIKAFIDNTFTASLPGIGGASGGGGGGTAPAKPAGLSK
;
A
#
# COMPACT_ATOMS: atom_id res chain seq x y z
N MET A 1 27.42 61.85 22.63
CA MET A 1 27.18 61.35 21.25
C MET A 1 26.31 60.12 21.33
N LYS A 2 25.02 60.23 20.97
CA LYS A 2 24.05 59.15 20.97
C LYS A 2 23.93 58.64 19.52
N THR A 3 24.41 57.43 19.23
CA THR A 3 24.19 56.78 17.94
C THR A 3 22.83 56.14 17.91
N LYS A 4 21.97 56.59 16.99
CA LYS A 4 20.63 56.06 16.69
C LYS A 4 20.75 54.75 15.91
N ASN A 5 20.03 53.73 16.34
CA ASN A 5 19.92 52.45 15.67
C ASN A 5 18.74 52.49 14.65
N PRO A 6 18.96 52.26 13.34
CA PRO A 6 17.90 52.34 12.31
C PRO A 6 17.45 50.98 11.83
N PHE A 7 16.90 50.13 12.71
CA PHE A 7 16.21 48.88 12.27
C PHE A 7 15.00 48.61 13.12
N LYS A 8 13.90 49.33 12.88
CA LYS A 8 12.55 48.91 13.23
C LYS A 8 11.57 49.59 12.27
N THR A 9 10.98 48.82 11.42
CA THR A 9 9.72 48.95 10.67
C THR A 9 9.89 48.47 9.23
N ASN A 10 9.64 47.17 8.97
CA ASN A 10 9.17 46.69 7.65
C ASN A 10 8.88 45.19 7.64
N THR A 11 9.00 44.48 8.79
CA THR A 11 8.81 43.01 8.81
C THR A 11 7.36 42.57 8.88
N LEU A 12 6.48 43.43 9.41
CA LEU A 12 5.07 43.06 9.59
C LEU A 12 4.22 43.21 8.31
N GLN A 13 4.55 44.19 7.47
CA GLN A 13 3.83 44.39 6.19
C GLN A 13 4.23 43.31 5.15
N SER A 14 5.46 42.83 5.13
CA SER A 14 5.90 41.77 4.23
C SER A 14 5.28 40.40 4.56
N VAL A 15 5.04 40.10 5.82
CA VAL A 15 4.40 38.85 6.26
C VAL A 15 2.92 38.82 5.92
N ILE A 16 2.21 39.96 6.02
CA ILE A 16 0.79 40.08 5.67
C ILE A 16 0.59 39.96 4.14
N LEU A 17 1.46 40.54 3.33
CA LEU A 17 1.38 40.40 1.86
C LEU A 17 1.64 38.97 1.37
N CYS A 18 2.57 38.23 2.00
CA CYS A 18 2.81 36.83 1.66
C CYS A 18 1.63 35.92 2.06
N ALA A 19 0.97 36.18 3.18
CA ALA A 19 -0.18 35.41 3.60
C ALA A 19 -1.42 35.65 2.71
N VAL A 20 -1.63 36.87 2.23
CA VAL A 20 -2.73 37.20 1.30
C VAL A 20 -2.45 36.66 -0.11
N ALA A 21 -1.20 36.70 -0.57
CA ALA A 21 -0.82 36.10 -1.85
C ALA A 21 -0.93 34.58 -1.85
N LEU A 22 -0.59 33.92 -0.74
CA LEU A 22 -0.77 32.48 -0.58
C LEU A 22 -2.23 32.06 -0.51
N GLY A 23 -3.09 32.87 0.15
CA GLY A 23 -4.54 32.64 0.21
C GLY A 23 -5.24 32.82 -1.15
N LEU A 24 -4.78 33.76 -1.97
CA LEU A 24 -5.31 33.98 -3.33
C LEU A 24 -4.81 32.95 -4.34
N LEU A 25 -3.60 32.39 -4.18
CA LEU A 25 -3.11 31.29 -5.02
C LEU A 25 -3.83 29.96 -4.73
N ILE A 26 -4.26 29.73 -3.48
CA ILE A 26 -5.03 28.52 -3.11
C ILE A 26 -6.48 28.61 -3.63
N GLY A 27 -7.02 29.81 -3.77
CA GLY A 27 -8.37 30.03 -4.29
C GLY A 27 -8.52 29.91 -5.81
N LEU A 28 -7.44 30.00 -6.58
CA LEU A 28 -7.48 30.00 -8.05
C LEU A 28 -7.15 28.63 -8.69
N VAL A 29 -6.83 27.60 -7.92
CA VAL A 29 -6.50 26.25 -8.45
C VAL A 29 -7.67 25.27 -8.32
N MET A 30 -8.84 25.70 -7.86
CA MET A 30 -9.99 24.82 -7.62
C MET A 30 -11.10 24.91 -8.68
N THR A 31 -10.79 25.34 -9.89
CA THR A 31 -11.75 25.29 -11.00
C THR A 31 -11.20 24.49 -12.17
N ASP A 32 -10.89 23.21 -11.98
CA ASP A 32 -10.83 22.29 -13.09
C ASP A 32 -12.10 21.45 -13.15
N SER A 33 -13.06 21.97 -13.89
CA SER A 33 -14.30 21.34 -14.31
C SER A 33 -14.11 20.34 -15.44
N ALA A 34 -13.17 19.39 -15.29
CA ALA A 34 -12.86 18.45 -16.36
C ALA A 34 -13.12 16.97 -16.04
N PHE A 35 -13.84 16.65 -14.95
CA PHE A 35 -14.21 15.25 -14.64
C PHE A 35 -15.68 15.13 -14.22
N ALA A 36 -16.59 15.47 -15.13
CA ALA A 36 -17.97 15.00 -15.02
C ALA A 36 -18.08 13.57 -15.60
N GLN A 37 -17.24 12.66 -15.15
CA GLN A 37 -17.45 11.24 -15.35
C GLN A 37 -18.39 10.76 -14.25
N ALA A 38 -19.44 10.00 -14.61
CA ALA A 38 -20.39 9.48 -13.63
C ALA A 38 -19.62 8.83 -12.47
N ALA A 39 -19.91 9.26 -11.25
CA ALA A 39 -19.27 8.68 -10.06
C ALA A 39 -19.48 7.17 -10.04
N ALA A 40 -18.45 6.42 -9.69
CA ALA A 40 -18.58 4.98 -9.50
C ALA A 40 -19.72 4.67 -8.51
N PRO A 41 -20.52 3.61 -8.76
CA PRO A 41 -21.59 3.23 -7.85
C PRO A 41 -21.00 2.89 -6.48
N VAL A 42 -21.46 3.59 -5.45
CA VAL A 42 -20.97 3.42 -4.07
C VAL A 42 -21.83 2.36 -3.38
N VAL A 43 -21.19 1.31 -2.87
CA VAL A 43 -21.81 0.37 -1.94
C VAL A 43 -22.04 1.10 -0.61
N LYS A 44 -23.17 0.87 0.02
CA LYS A 44 -23.48 1.48 1.32
C LYS A 44 -22.34 1.23 2.31
N GLU A 45 -21.89 2.30 2.96
CA GLU A 45 -20.86 2.19 3.99
C GLU A 45 -21.32 1.29 5.14
N ILE A 46 -20.47 0.34 5.50
CA ILE A 46 -20.65 -0.50 6.69
C ILE A 46 -19.82 0.09 7.81
N VAL A 47 -20.48 0.55 8.86
CA VAL A 47 -19.82 1.04 10.08
C VAL A 47 -19.63 -0.12 11.03
N GLN A 48 -18.38 -0.48 11.29
CA GLN A 48 -18.06 -1.43 12.34
C GLN A 48 -18.19 -0.76 13.71
N SER A 49 -18.91 -1.43 14.63
CA SER A 49 -18.84 -1.09 16.04
C SER A 49 -17.38 -1.18 16.52
N PRO A 50 -16.90 -0.25 17.36
CA PRO A 50 -15.54 -0.29 17.86
C PRO A 50 -15.34 -1.59 18.66
N ALA A 51 -14.78 -2.61 18.03
CA ALA A 51 -14.18 -3.70 18.75
C ALA A 51 -13.05 -3.11 19.59
N LYS A 52 -12.87 -3.54 20.84
CA LYS A 52 -11.69 -3.18 21.63
C LYS A 52 -10.47 -3.48 20.74
N ALA A 53 -9.81 -2.44 20.25
CA ALA A 53 -8.62 -2.61 19.45
C ALA A 53 -7.53 -3.15 20.38
N VAL A 54 -7.21 -4.42 20.21
CA VAL A 54 -6.01 -5.01 20.80
C VAL A 54 -4.91 -4.77 19.76
N LEU A 55 -4.03 -3.81 20.03
CA LEU A 55 -2.82 -3.65 19.24
C LEU A 55 -1.91 -4.82 19.58
N THR A 56 -1.83 -5.79 18.69
CA THR A 56 -0.88 -6.90 18.84
C THR A 56 0.39 -6.59 18.05
N PRO A 57 1.56 -6.81 18.64
CA PRO A 57 2.82 -6.66 17.95
C PRO A 57 2.85 -7.56 16.70
N ASN A 58 3.46 -7.09 15.64
CA ASN A 58 3.73 -7.91 14.46
C ASN A 58 4.89 -8.88 14.78
N SER A 59 4.60 -9.93 15.54
CA SER A 59 5.61 -10.85 16.09
C SER A 59 6.10 -11.91 15.09
N ASN A 60 5.48 -12.04 13.90
CA ASN A 60 5.70 -13.20 13.04
C ASN A 60 6.63 -12.94 11.84
N ILE A 61 7.38 -11.86 11.85
CA ILE A 61 8.31 -11.55 10.77
C ILE A 61 9.54 -12.48 10.77
N ALA A 62 9.81 -13.17 11.88
CA ALA A 62 11.05 -13.94 12.08
C ALA A 62 10.99 -15.39 11.58
N ASP A 63 9.82 -15.99 11.48
CA ASP A 63 9.69 -17.37 11.06
C ASP A 63 9.54 -17.46 9.56
N GLN A 64 10.57 -17.98 8.90
CA GLN A 64 10.47 -18.34 7.49
C GLN A 64 9.45 -19.47 7.38
N ASP A 65 8.34 -19.18 6.71
CA ASP A 65 7.31 -20.15 6.49
C ASP A 65 7.84 -21.29 5.58
N LYS A 66 7.73 -22.53 6.07
CA LYS A 66 8.10 -23.73 5.31
C LYS A 66 7.33 -23.88 4.00
N HIS A 67 6.22 -23.16 3.81
CA HIS A 67 5.45 -23.15 2.59
C HIS A 67 5.96 -22.14 1.57
N LYS A 68 6.81 -21.19 1.95
CA LYS A 68 7.36 -20.18 1.05
C LYS A 68 8.28 -20.85 0.02
N ARG A 69 8.13 -20.41 -1.23
CA ARG A 69 8.90 -20.85 -2.39
C ARG A 69 9.55 -19.65 -3.04
N TYR A 70 10.64 -19.89 -3.71
CA TYR A 70 11.47 -18.86 -4.32
C TYR A 70 11.63 -19.10 -5.82
N TYR A 71 11.70 -18.02 -6.57
CA TYR A 71 11.97 -18.04 -8.00
C TYR A 71 12.98 -16.95 -8.33
N THR A 72 14.00 -17.31 -9.14
CA THR A 72 15.03 -16.37 -9.61
C THR A 72 14.77 -15.97 -11.05
N ILE A 73 14.95 -14.68 -11.34
CA ILE A 73 14.69 -14.07 -12.64
C ILE A 73 16.01 -13.50 -13.15
N PRO A 74 16.71 -14.20 -14.07
CA PRO A 74 17.96 -13.69 -14.60
C PRO A 74 17.76 -12.47 -15.50
N ASN A 75 18.74 -11.59 -15.48
CA ASN A 75 18.81 -10.38 -16.30
C ASN A 75 17.59 -9.44 -16.16
N PHE A 76 16.96 -9.40 -14.99
CA PHE A 76 15.84 -8.51 -14.74
C PHE A 76 16.34 -7.09 -14.41
N ARG A 77 15.88 -6.11 -15.15
CA ARG A 77 16.26 -4.69 -15.00
C ARG A 77 15.32 -3.97 -14.03
N LEU A 78 15.89 -3.40 -12.99
CA LEU A 78 15.19 -2.59 -11.99
C LEU A 78 15.32 -1.11 -12.30
N GLY A 79 14.29 -0.32 -12.00
CA GLY A 79 14.27 1.13 -12.11
C GLY A 79 14.21 1.69 -13.53
N GLY A 80 13.89 0.83 -14.50
CA GLY A 80 13.72 1.25 -15.88
C GLY A 80 12.34 1.86 -16.17
N LYS A 81 12.17 2.37 -17.38
CA LYS A 81 10.93 2.94 -17.87
C LYS A 81 10.06 1.89 -18.56
N TYR A 82 8.76 1.98 -18.37
CA TYR A 82 7.77 1.10 -18.98
C TYR A 82 6.96 1.86 -20.02
N ASN A 83 7.06 1.47 -21.29
CA ASN A 83 6.17 1.96 -22.32
C ASN A 83 4.86 1.15 -22.30
N LEU A 84 3.83 1.68 -21.68
CA LEU A 84 2.55 0.99 -21.50
C LEU A 84 1.78 0.78 -22.81
N ASP A 85 2.15 1.45 -23.91
CA ASP A 85 1.55 1.23 -25.22
C ASP A 85 2.17 0.05 -25.97
N ALA A 86 3.32 -0.43 -25.51
CA ALA A 86 3.95 -1.61 -26.04
C ALA A 86 3.31 -2.91 -25.49
N PRO A 87 3.38 -4.03 -26.23
CA PRO A 87 2.92 -5.32 -25.74
C PRO A 87 3.62 -5.74 -24.42
N PRO A 88 2.91 -6.41 -23.48
CA PRO A 88 3.48 -6.79 -22.18
C PRO A 88 4.78 -7.60 -22.24
N ASP A 89 5.00 -8.38 -23.28
CA ASP A 89 6.21 -9.19 -23.45
C ASP A 89 7.48 -8.35 -23.67
N THR A 90 7.34 -7.07 -24.07
CA THR A 90 8.47 -6.12 -24.19
C THR A 90 9.06 -5.75 -22.82
N TRP A 91 8.29 -5.86 -21.76
CA TRP A 91 8.71 -5.55 -20.38
C TRP A 91 9.14 -6.77 -19.59
N ARG A 92 9.11 -7.96 -20.22
CA ARG A 92 9.37 -9.23 -19.54
C ARG A 92 10.65 -9.22 -18.69
N ASN A 93 11.69 -8.52 -19.14
CA ASN A 93 12.96 -8.39 -18.42
C ASN A 93 13.12 -7.06 -17.68
N GLY A 94 12.01 -6.45 -17.22
CA GLY A 94 12.00 -5.16 -16.55
C GLY A 94 12.01 -3.97 -17.51
N GLY A 95 11.97 -2.76 -16.97
CA GLY A 95 11.89 -1.52 -17.73
C GLY A 95 13.15 -1.22 -18.56
N GLU A 96 12.98 -0.42 -19.60
CA GLU A 96 14.08 0.05 -20.45
C GLU A 96 15.04 0.98 -19.66
N GLY A 97 16.34 0.81 -19.86
CA GLY A 97 17.36 1.61 -19.17
C GLY A 97 17.57 1.25 -17.70
N GLY A 98 16.86 0.21 -17.19
CA GLY A 98 17.06 -0.27 -15.82
C GLY A 98 18.36 -1.07 -15.64
N THR A 99 18.72 -1.33 -14.38
CA THR A 99 19.95 -2.01 -13.96
C THR A 99 19.67 -3.41 -13.47
N THR A 100 20.45 -4.40 -13.87
CA THR A 100 20.34 -5.78 -13.36
C THR A 100 21.20 -5.95 -12.11
N LEU A 101 20.82 -6.86 -11.21
CA LEU A 101 21.63 -7.16 -10.02
C LEU A 101 22.96 -7.83 -10.40
N GLU A 102 22.94 -8.63 -11.45
CA GLU A 102 24.13 -9.32 -11.98
C GLU A 102 25.20 -8.32 -12.48
N SER A 103 24.79 -7.22 -13.10
CA SER A 103 25.73 -6.17 -13.55
C SER A 103 26.45 -5.47 -12.39
N LEU A 104 25.93 -5.62 -11.17
CA LEU A 104 26.50 -5.10 -9.93
C LEU A 104 27.26 -6.17 -9.12
N GLY A 105 27.45 -7.35 -9.70
CA GLY A 105 28.15 -8.45 -9.05
C GLY A 105 27.32 -9.24 -8.05
N SER A 106 25.99 -9.13 -8.10
CA SER A 106 25.06 -9.94 -7.30
C SER A 106 24.49 -11.10 -8.14
N GLY A 107 23.74 -11.99 -7.49
CA GLY A 107 22.96 -13.02 -8.19
C GLY A 107 21.72 -12.44 -8.88
N PRO A 108 20.97 -13.28 -9.63
CA PRO A 108 19.73 -12.85 -10.29
C PRO A 108 18.68 -12.35 -9.30
N LEU A 109 17.72 -11.56 -9.79
CA LEU A 109 16.60 -11.10 -8.98
C LEU A 109 15.83 -12.30 -8.43
N GLN A 110 15.59 -12.33 -7.12
CA GLN A 110 14.74 -13.32 -6.46
C GLN A 110 13.41 -12.70 -6.09
N VAL A 111 12.33 -13.46 -6.31
CA VAL A 111 10.99 -13.19 -5.78
C VAL A 111 10.49 -14.42 -5.03
N ALA A 112 9.52 -14.26 -4.14
CA ALA A 112 8.99 -15.36 -3.36
C ALA A 112 7.47 -15.35 -3.34
N TYR A 113 6.89 -16.52 -3.02
CA TYR A 113 5.45 -16.72 -3.01
C TYR A 113 5.04 -17.88 -2.11
N ILE A 114 3.75 -17.92 -1.76
CA ILE A 114 3.08 -19.10 -1.21
C ILE A 114 1.86 -19.37 -2.10
N ALA A 115 1.61 -20.63 -2.44
CA ALA A 115 0.47 -21.02 -3.26
C ALA A 115 -0.38 -22.08 -2.57
N VAL A 116 -1.70 -21.93 -2.67
CA VAL A 116 -2.70 -22.86 -2.12
C VAL A 116 -3.84 -23.10 -3.11
N GLY A 117 -4.59 -24.15 -2.90
CA GLY A 117 -5.71 -24.51 -3.76
C GLY A 117 -5.31 -25.39 -4.95
N THR A 118 -6.28 -25.75 -5.77
CA THR A 118 -6.10 -26.70 -6.88
C THR A 118 -6.04 -25.96 -8.21
N PRO A 119 -4.91 -26.09 -8.96
CA PRO A 119 -4.80 -25.48 -10.26
C PRO A 119 -5.71 -26.18 -11.30
N LYS A 120 -6.51 -25.40 -12.01
CA LYS A 120 -7.27 -25.81 -13.18
C LYS A 120 -6.41 -25.60 -14.42
N ARG A 121 -6.23 -26.63 -15.23
CA ARG A 121 -5.37 -26.55 -16.42
C ARG A 121 -6.18 -26.65 -17.70
N ASN A 122 -5.77 -25.89 -18.71
CA ASN A 122 -6.28 -26.02 -20.08
C ASN A 122 -5.58 -27.21 -20.80
N ALA A 123 -5.94 -27.44 -22.07
CA ALA A 123 -5.36 -28.51 -22.89
C ALA A 123 -3.83 -28.39 -23.10
N LYS A 124 -3.26 -27.19 -22.91
CA LYS A 124 -1.80 -26.95 -22.98
C LYS A 124 -1.10 -27.16 -21.64
N GLY A 125 -1.82 -27.58 -20.59
CA GLY A 125 -1.27 -27.73 -19.25
C GLY A 125 -1.09 -26.42 -18.49
N GLU A 126 -1.54 -25.29 -19.02
CA GLU A 126 -1.45 -23.96 -18.39
C GLU A 126 -2.56 -23.75 -17.36
N ILE A 127 -2.24 -23.12 -16.25
CA ILE A 127 -3.22 -22.80 -15.20
C ILE A 127 -4.08 -21.61 -15.64
N ILE A 128 -5.41 -21.77 -15.56
CA ILE A 128 -6.39 -20.79 -16.02
C ILE A 128 -7.28 -20.23 -14.90
N ASN A 129 -7.06 -20.62 -13.65
CA ASN A 129 -7.82 -20.17 -12.49
C ASN A 129 -6.95 -19.50 -11.42
N GLY A 130 -5.93 -18.76 -11.85
CA GLY A 130 -5.04 -18.04 -10.95
C GLY A 130 -5.77 -16.95 -10.19
N PHE A 131 -5.56 -16.85 -8.88
CA PHE A 131 -5.99 -15.76 -8.01
C PHE A 131 -4.75 -15.22 -7.30
N ILE A 132 -4.44 -13.95 -7.43
CA ILE A 132 -3.21 -13.39 -6.85
C ILE A 132 -3.48 -12.38 -5.75
N ILE A 133 -2.64 -12.43 -4.72
CA ILE A 133 -2.71 -11.54 -3.55
C ILE A 133 -1.35 -10.91 -3.36
N SER A 134 -1.23 -9.63 -3.71
CA SER A 134 0.00 -8.84 -3.54
C SER A 134 0.16 -8.38 -2.10
N THR A 135 1.39 -8.40 -1.58
CA THR A 135 1.68 -8.02 -0.19
C THR A 135 1.71 -6.51 0.00
N PHE A 136 1.59 -6.08 1.26
CA PHE A 136 1.61 -4.69 1.69
C PHE A 136 3.02 -4.18 2.00
N TYR A 137 3.13 -2.89 2.42
CA TYR A 137 4.37 -2.16 2.59
C TYR A 137 5.45 -2.87 3.43
N SER A 138 5.07 -3.42 4.58
CA SER A 138 6.00 -4.06 5.54
C SER A 138 5.74 -5.56 5.71
N GLY A 139 4.92 -6.17 4.86
CA GLY A 139 4.57 -7.58 4.94
C GLY A 139 5.16 -8.41 3.81
N ASP A 140 4.89 -9.70 3.88
CA ASP A 140 5.29 -10.72 2.92
C ASP A 140 4.18 -11.74 2.67
N SER A 141 4.42 -12.70 1.80
CA SER A 141 3.47 -13.78 1.51
C SER A 141 3.17 -14.63 2.74
N THR A 142 4.12 -14.85 3.65
CA THR A 142 3.92 -15.57 4.90
C THR A 142 2.92 -14.87 5.80
N TRP A 143 3.08 -13.54 5.96
CA TRP A 143 2.17 -12.75 6.78
C TRP A 143 0.75 -12.77 6.22
N MET A 144 0.60 -12.56 4.90
CA MET A 144 -0.70 -12.58 4.23
C MET A 144 -1.36 -13.97 4.32
N TYR A 145 -0.58 -15.04 4.11
CA TYR A 145 -1.03 -16.42 4.26
C TYR A 145 -1.53 -16.70 5.68
N ASN A 146 -0.73 -16.36 6.70
CA ASN A 146 -1.10 -16.58 8.10
C ASN A 146 -2.31 -15.73 8.53
N THR A 147 -2.53 -14.58 7.90
CA THR A 147 -3.64 -13.69 8.25
C THR A 147 -4.94 -14.10 7.59
N TRP A 148 -4.90 -14.54 6.31
CA TRP A 148 -6.12 -14.78 5.53
C TRP A 148 -6.44 -16.25 5.27
N TYR A 149 -5.48 -17.15 5.32
CA TYR A 149 -5.68 -18.57 5.00
C TYR A 149 -5.68 -19.47 6.24
N THR A 150 -4.75 -19.31 7.17
CA THR A 150 -4.67 -20.19 8.34
C THR A 150 -5.62 -19.77 9.45
N LYS A 151 -6.14 -20.73 10.20
CA LYS A 151 -6.98 -20.51 11.40
C LYS A 151 -6.15 -19.89 12.54
N GLN A 152 -5.72 -18.67 12.34
CA GLN A 152 -5.20 -17.89 13.45
C GLN A 152 -6.37 -17.35 14.28
N PRO A 153 -6.26 -17.30 15.61
CA PRO A 153 -7.28 -16.62 16.42
C PRO A 153 -7.48 -15.23 15.83
N ALA A 154 -8.74 -14.81 15.69
CA ALA A 154 -9.06 -13.49 15.17
C ALA A 154 -8.24 -12.44 15.93
N ASN A 155 -7.17 -11.98 15.30
CA ASN A 155 -6.38 -10.89 15.84
C ASN A 155 -6.97 -9.57 15.34
N ALA A 156 -6.50 -8.46 15.89
CA ALA A 156 -6.98 -7.13 15.53
C ALA A 156 -6.83 -6.80 14.04
N PHE A 157 -6.04 -7.56 13.29
CA PHE A 157 -5.76 -7.31 11.88
C PHE A 157 -6.57 -8.19 10.92
N SER A 158 -6.85 -9.46 11.23
CA SER A 158 -7.41 -10.37 10.23
C SER A 158 -8.93 -10.36 10.15
N GLY A 159 -9.62 -10.13 11.24
CA GLY A 159 -11.08 -10.29 11.28
C GLY A 159 -11.59 -11.70 10.95
N GLY A 160 -10.68 -12.64 10.63
CA GLY A 160 -11.01 -14.02 10.29
C GLY A 160 -10.48 -14.49 8.93
N GLU A 161 -10.74 -15.75 8.61
CA GLU A 161 -10.34 -16.39 7.37
C GLU A 161 -11.17 -15.88 6.19
N ILE A 162 -10.50 -15.60 5.08
CA ILE A 162 -11.15 -15.19 3.83
C ILE A 162 -10.75 -16.10 2.66
N VAL A 163 -9.62 -16.79 2.76
CA VAL A 163 -9.09 -17.73 1.78
C VAL A 163 -9.17 -19.15 2.31
N GLY A 164 -9.85 -20.03 1.61
CA GLY A 164 -9.98 -21.43 1.99
C GLY A 164 -11.13 -22.13 1.25
N PRO A 165 -11.31 -23.45 1.45
CA PRO A 165 -12.39 -24.20 0.81
C PRO A 165 -13.77 -23.64 1.18
N GLY A 166 -14.54 -23.21 0.17
CA GLY A 166 -15.89 -22.65 0.36
C GLY A 166 -15.95 -21.23 0.91
N LEU A 167 -14.83 -20.60 1.21
CA LEU A 167 -14.76 -19.20 1.67
C LEU A 167 -14.95 -18.21 0.52
N ALA A 168 -14.89 -16.91 0.81
CA ALA A 168 -15.08 -15.88 -0.22
C ALA A 168 -14.03 -15.99 -1.33
N ILE A 169 -12.78 -16.32 -1.00
CA ILE A 169 -11.73 -16.72 -1.95
C ILE A 169 -11.59 -18.25 -1.84
N ASP A 170 -12.39 -18.94 -2.63
CA ASP A 170 -12.58 -20.39 -2.54
C ASP A 170 -11.43 -21.15 -3.21
N THR A 171 -10.61 -21.83 -2.41
CA THR A 171 -9.48 -22.65 -2.89
C THR A 171 -9.89 -23.93 -3.63
N ASN A 172 -11.17 -24.32 -3.62
CA ASN A 172 -11.70 -25.35 -4.52
C ASN A 172 -11.88 -24.83 -5.96
N LYS A 173 -12.06 -23.49 -6.11
CA LYS A 173 -12.27 -22.84 -7.40
C LYS A 173 -10.99 -22.21 -7.96
N TYR A 174 -10.14 -21.67 -7.10
CA TYR A 174 -8.99 -20.87 -7.47
C TYR A 174 -7.67 -21.47 -6.97
N TYR A 175 -6.65 -21.31 -7.80
CA TYR A 175 -5.26 -21.48 -7.40
C TYR A 175 -4.74 -20.13 -6.90
N VAL A 176 -4.68 -19.98 -5.59
CA VAL A 176 -4.38 -18.71 -4.91
C VAL A 176 -2.88 -18.58 -4.67
N VAL A 177 -2.29 -17.48 -5.11
CA VAL A 177 -0.86 -17.18 -4.97
C VAL A 177 -0.68 -15.89 -4.19
N PHE A 178 -0.07 -15.99 -3.01
CA PHE A 178 0.39 -14.86 -2.21
C PHE A 178 1.79 -14.48 -2.68
N LEU A 179 1.98 -13.22 -3.05
CA LEU A 179 3.18 -12.71 -3.71
C LEU A 179 3.99 -11.80 -2.79
N ASP A 180 5.30 -12.00 -2.73
CA ASP A 180 6.21 -11.05 -2.11
C ASP A 180 6.50 -9.87 -3.05
N ALA A 181 6.98 -8.77 -2.48
CA ALA A 181 7.39 -7.58 -3.21
C ALA A 181 8.89 -7.35 -3.11
N ILE A 182 9.53 -6.93 -4.20
CA ILE A 182 10.96 -6.55 -4.24
C ILE A 182 11.28 -5.57 -3.11
N GLY A 183 12.43 -5.74 -2.48
CA GLY A 183 13.01 -4.82 -1.51
C GLY A 183 12.79 -5.20 -0.05
N LEU A 184 11.99 -6.23 0.26
CA LEU A 184 11.84 -6.78 1.62
C LEU A 184 11.70 -8.32 1.60
N TRP A 185 11.94 -8.92 2.73
CA TRP A 185 11.69 -10.33 3.12
C TRP A 185 12.16 -11.38 2.10
N GLY A 186 11.27 -12.13 1.49
CA GLY A 186 11.60 -13.23 0.59
C GLY A 186 12.11 -12.83 -0.78
N ALA A 187 11.98 -11.57 -1.18
CA ALA A 187 12.49 -11.06 -2.45
C ALA A 187 13.90 -10.45 -2.30
N SER A 188 14.58 -10.21 -3.42
CA SER A 188 15.84 -9.46 -3.43
C SER A 188 15.65 -8.08 -2.82
N LYS A 189 16.62 -7.67 -2.01
CA LYS A 189 16.59 -6.41 -1.26
C LYS A 189 18.00 -5.84 -1.04
N PRO A 190 18.12 -4.53 -0.78
CA PRO A 190 19.38 -3.85 -0.58
C PRO A 190 20.31 -4.52 0.46
N SER A 191 19.76 -4.93 1.61
CA SER A 191 20.53 -5.56 2.69
C SER A 191 21.09 -6.96 2.35
N HIS A 192 20.77 -7.52 1.18
CA HIS A 192 21.36 -8.76 0.67
C HIS A 192 22.74 -8.56 0.02
N GLY A 193 23.48 -7.54 0.41
CA GLY A 193 24.89 -7.34 0.06
C GLY A 193 25.19 -6.11 -0.80
N LEU A 194 24.23 -5.56 -1.53
CA LEU A 194 24.45 -4.37 -2.35
C LEU A 194 24.30 -3.04 -1.56
N GLY A 195 23.52 -3.05 -0.46
CA GLY A 195 23.29 -1.85 0.33
C GLY A 195 22.84 -0.66 -0.53
N ARG A 196 23.52 0.47 -0.41
CA ARG A 196 23.25 1.68 -1.19
C ARG A 196 23.56 1.59 -2.70
N LYS A 197 24.16 0.48 -3.15
CA LYS A 197 24.38 0.20 -4.58
C LYS A 197 23.20 -0.55 -5.21
N PHE A 198 22.23 -0.98 -4.43
CA PHE A 198 21.03 -1.64 -4.96
C PHE A 198 20.31 -0.70 -5.95
N PRO A 199 19.84 -1.16 -7.10
CA PRO A 199 19.12 -0.31 -8.05
C PRO A 199 17.84 0.23 -7.44
N HIS A 200 17.49 1.48 -7.71
CA HIS A 200 16.13 1.94 -7.43
C HIS A 200 15.14 1.06 -8.19
N TYR A 201 14.04 0.75 -7.56
CA TYR A 201 12.96 -0.02 -8.14
C TYR A 201 11.63 0.71 -7.97
N SER A 202 10.66 0.34 -8.77
CA SER A 202 9.29 0.88 -8.76
C SER A 202 8.26 -0.19 -8.40
N TYR A 203 7.04 0.22 -8.14
CA TYR A 203 5.92 -0.72 -8.02
C TYR A 203 5.62 -1.47 -9.33
N MET A 204 5.95 -0.88 -10.49
CA MET A 204 5.84 -1.59 -11.77
C MET A 204 6.85 -2.74 -11.85
N ASP A 205 8.09 -2.55 -11.37
CA ASP A 205 9.09 -3.62 -11.31
C ASP A 205 8.59 -4.80 -10.46
N MET A 206 7.93 -4.54 -9.32
CA MET A 206 7.34 -5.58 -8.47
C MET A 206 6.31 -6.40 -9.23
N VAL A 207 5.41 -5.72 -9.96
CA VAL A 207 4.34 -6.36 -10.71
C VAL A 207 4.89 -7.16 -11.89
N VAL A 208 5.86 -6.63 -12.64
CA VAL A 208 6.47 -7.33 -13.78
C VAL A 208 7.28 -8.53 -13.33
N ALA A 209 8.06 -8.43 -12.25
CA ALA A 209 8.80 -9.56 -11.68
C ALA A 209 7.83 -10.67 -11.22
N ASN A 210 6.75 -10.31 -10.55
CA ASN A 210 5.72 -11.26 -10.15
C ASN A 210 4.97 -11.86 -11.36
N CYS A 211 4.75 -11.09 -12.43
CA CYS A 211 4.19 -11.65 -13.67
C CYS A 211 5.10 -12.71 -14.28
N ARG A 212 6.43 -12.51 -14.24
CA ARG A 212 7.41 -13.54 -14.64
C ARG A 212 7.29 -14.79 -13.79
N LEU A 213 7.20 -14.67 -12.47
CA LEU A 213 6.96 -15.80 -11.58
C LEU A 213 5.68 -16.55 -11.96
N LEU A 214 4.58 -15.85 -12.18
CA LEU A 214 3.29 -16.47 -12.50
C LEU A 214 3.32 -17.20 -13.86
N ARG A 215 3.86 -16.56 -14.90
CA ARG A 215 3.84 -17.10 -16.27
C ARG A 215 4.93 -18.14 -16.48
N ASP A 216 6.16 -17.86 -16.07
CA ASP A 216 7.33 -18.66 -16.43
C ASP A 216 7.56 -19.84 -15.48
N HIS A 217 7.27 -19.64 -14.19
CA HIS A 217 7.51 -20.65 -13.16
C HIS A 217 6.26 -21.46 -12.82
N LEU A 218 5.13 -20.76 -12.60
CA LEU A 218 3.88 -21.43 -12.23
C LEU A 218 3.02 -21.83 -13.43
N ASN A 219 3.37 -21.39 -14.64
CA ASN A 219 2.62 -21.62 -15.87
C ASN A 219 1.15 -21.17 -15.78
N ILE A 220 0.92 -19.97 -15.20
CA ILE A 220 -0.41 -19.35 -15.08
C ILE A 220 -0.66 -18.52 -16.35
N ALA A 221 -1.58 -18.98 -17.20
CA ALA A 221 -1.97 -18.29 -18.43
C ALA A 221 -3.07 -17.24 -18.19
N GLN A 222 -3.79 -17.31 -17.06
CA GLN A 222 -4.89 -16.39 -16.74
C GLN A 222 -4.97 -16.16 -15.25
N VAL A 223 -5.14 -14.88 -14.88
CA VAL A 223 -5.44 -14.42 -13.53
C VAL A 223 -6.91 -14.00 -13.49
N GLU A 224 -7.72 -14.78 -12.77
CA GLU A 224 -9.15 -14.49 -12.61
C GLU A 224 -9.38 -13.23 -11.78
N VAL A 225 -8.62 -13.11 -10.68
CA VAL A 225 -8.68 -11.92 -9.82
C VAL A 225 -7.28 -11.59 -9.31
N ALA A 226 -6.91 -10.32 -9.41
CA ALA A 226 -5.77 -9.76 -8.70
C ALA A 226 -6.27 -8.88 -7.56
N THR A 227 -5.70 -9.06 -6.36
CA THR A 227 -6.02 -8.26 -5.17
C THR A 227 -4.79 -8.02 -4.31
N GLY A 228 -4.96 -7.20 -3.29
CA GLY A 228 -3.97 -6.89 -2.28
C GLY A 228 -4.43 -5.75 -1.40
N VAL A 229 -3.78 -5.55 -0.27
CA VAL A 229 -4.08 -4.49 0.68
C VAL A 229 -2.99 -3.44 0.70
N SER A 230 -3.34 -2.17 0.93
CA SER A 230 -2.37 -1.07 1.08
C SER A 230 -1.45 -0.98 -0.15
N MET A 231 -0.12 -1.08 -0.01
CA MET A 231 0.81 -1.17 -1.14
C MET A 231 0.48 -2.35 -2.08
N GLY A 232 -0.08 -3.44 -1.57
CA GLY A 232 -0.59 -4.55 -2.41
C GLY A 232 -1.75 -4.13 -3.29
N ALA A 233 -2.61 -3.24 -2.81
CA ALA A 233 -3.67 -2.64 -3.61
C ALA A 233 -3.11 -1.67 -4.66
N THR A 234 -2.05 -0.92 -4.33
CA THR A 234 -1.30 -0.13 -5.31
C THR A 234 -0.75 -1.01 -6.44
N GLN A 235 -0.16 -2.17 -6.10
CA GLN A 235 0.25 -3.16 -7.09
C GLN A 235 -0.96 -3.72 -7.87
N THR A 236 -2.11 -3.90 -7.22
CA THR A 236 -3.34 -4.38 -7.88
C THR A 236 -3.83 -3.41 -8.96
N TRP A 237 -3.76 -2.11 -8.74
CA TRP A 237 -4.04 -1.11 -9.75
C TRP A 237 -3.08 -1.25 -10.95
N ILE A 238 -1.80 -1.47 -10.70
CA ILE A 238 -0.79 -1.68 -11.76
C ILE A 238 -1.05 -2.98 -12.53
N TRP A 239 -1.45 -4.08 -11.87
CA TRP A 239 -1.91 -5.29 -12.54
C TRP A 239 -3.05 -4.99 -13.53
N GLY A 240 -4.01 -4.17 -13.11
CA GLY A 240 -5.11 -3.71 -13.97
C GLY A 240 -4.62 -2.93 -15.18
N VAL A 241 -3.78 -1.91 -14.96
CA VAL A 241 -3.26 -1.04 -16.03
C VAL A 241 -2.39 -1.81 -17.04
N MET A 242 -1.47 -2.65 -16.55
CA MET A 242 -0.47 -3.30 -17.38
C MET A 242 -0.98 -4.57 -18.09
N TYR A 243 -1.82 -5.35 -17.42
CA TYR A 243 -2.12 -6.72 -17.88
C TYR A 243 -3.60 -7.00 -18.18
N SER A 244 -4.53 -6.11 -17.79
CA SER A 244 -5.92 -6.31 -18.17
C SER A 244 -6.22 -5.95 -19.65
N PRO A 245 -5.50 -5.03 -20.31
CA PRO A 245 -5.72 -4.77 -21.74
C PRO A 245 -5.47 -6.01 -22.62
N SER A 246 -4.52 -6.87 -22.25
CA SER A 246 -4.25 -8.14 -22.95
C SER A 246 -5.22 -9.28 -22.57
N GLY A 247 -6.10 -9.06 -21.59
CA GLY A 247 -6.99 -10.08 -21.06
C GLY A 247 -6.33 -11.07 -20.09
N TYR A 248 -5.05 -10.89 -19.75
CA TYR A 248 -4.35 -11.76 -18.78
C TYR A 248 -4.96 -11.66 -17.37
N VAL A 249 -5.35 -10.45 -16.93
CA VAL A 249 -6.06 -10.19 -15.66
C VAL A 249 -7.53 -9.87 -15.97
N LYS A 250 -8.46 -10.68 -15.45
CA LYS A 250 -9.90 -10.57 -15.70
C LYS A 250 -10.63 -9.65 -14.74
N ALA A 251 -10.20 -9.62 -13.50
CA ALA A 251 -10.75 -8.75 -12.46
C ALA A 251 -9.67 -8.22 -11.53
N ILE A 252 -9.87 -7.02 -11.00
CA ILE A 252 -9.03 -6.43 -9.97
C ILE A 252 -9.87 -5.99 -8.77
N MET A 253 -9.30 -6.17 -7.57
CA MET A 253 -9.94 -5.74 -6.33
C MET A 253 -8.90 -5.08 -5.41
N PRO A 254 -8.52 -3.82 -5.65
CA PRO A 254 -7.64 -3.08 -4.78
C PRO A 254 -8.32 -2.72 -3.47
N ILE A 255 -7.67 -3.02 -2.32
CA ILE A 255 -8.21 -2.82 -0.97
C ILE A 255 -7.34 -1.80 -0.22
N GLY A 256 -7.82 -0.56 -0.09
CA GLY A 256 -7.12 0.49 0.65
C GLY A 256 -5.78 0.89 0.03
N GLY A 257 -5.73 1.06 -1.28
CA GLY A 257 -4.55 1.49 -2.02
C GLY A 257 -4.73 2.84 -2.68
N THR A 258 -3.64 3.38 -3.22
CA THR A 258 -3.64 4.63 -3.99
C THR A 258 -3.15 4.38 -5.42
N THR A 259 -3.52 5.27 -6.33
CA THR A 259 -3.06 5.30 -7.72
C THR A 259 -1.99 6.36 -7.97
N ALA A 260 -1.70 7.16 -6.95
CA ALA A 260 -0.65 8.16 -6.96
C ALA A 260 -0.11 8.38 -5.55
N SER A 261 1.16 8.77 -5.45
CA SER A 261 1.82 9.24 -4.23
C SER A 261 2.79 10.38 -4.52
N ASP A 262 2.45 11.15 -5.54
CA ASP A 262 3.08 12.44 -5.86
C ASP A 262 2.17 13.60 -5.43
N GLY A 263 2.25 14.74 -6.10
CA GLY A 263 1.36 15.87 -5.80
C GLY A 263 -0.14 15.59 -5.92
N ALA A 264 -0.55 14.50 -6.61
CA ALA A 264 -1.95 14.08 -6.70
C ALA A 264 -2.44 13.34 -5.45
N ASP A 265 -1.53 12.77 -4.65
CA ASP A 265 -1.80 12.27 -3.29
C ASP A 265 -0.74 12.83 -2.32
N PRO A 266 -0.88 14.09 -1.89
CA PRO A 266 0.12 14.75 -1.07
C PRO A 266 0.28 14.11 0.32
N VAL A 267 -0.75 13.47 0.88
CA VAL A 267 -0.66 12.80 2.18
C VAL A 267 0.19 11.53 2.06
N GLY A 268 -0.05 10.72 1.03
CA GLY A 268 0.76 9.53 0.75
C GLY A 268 2.22 9.89 0.49
N GLN A 269 2.47 10.90 -0.34
CA GLN A 269 3.83 11.38 -0.61
C GLN A 269 4.51 11.89 0.67
N TRP A 270 3.81 12.69 1.47
CA TRP A 270 4.33 13.24 2.73
C TRP A 270 4.74 12.14 3.70
N THR A 271 3.93 11.10 3.83
CA THR A 271 4.20 9.96 4.70
C THR A 271 5.51 9.26 4.34
N PHE A 272 5.75 8.98 3.05
CA PHE A 272 7.00 8.37 2.59
C PHE A 272 8.20 9.30 2.78
N ARG A 273 8.04 10.61 2.54
CA ARG A 273 9.12 11.59 2.74
C ARG A 273 9.50 11.73 4.21
N LEU A 274 8.53 11.77 5.12
CA LEU A 274 8.81 11.80 6.55
C LEU A 274 9.53 10.53 7.02
N GLY A 275 9.10 9.36 6.54
CA GLY A 275 9.78 8.10 6.83
C GLY A 275 11.22 8.07 6.34
N THR A 276 11.47 8.55 5.13
CA THR A 276 12.83 8.68 4.58
C THR A 276 13.66 9.66 5.38
N ALA A 277 13.13 10.86 5.66
CA ALA A 277 13.83 11.89 6.43
C ALA A 277 14.18 11.41 7.86
N ALA A 278 13.30 10.61 8.47
CA ALA A 278 13.55 9.99 9.78
C ALA A 278 14.78 9.07 9.73
N ILE A 279 14.87 8.20 8.72
CA ILE A 279 16.05 7.33 8.53
C ILE A 279 17.31 8.17 8.28
N GLU A 280 17.22 9.15 7.39
CA GLU A 280 18.35 10.02 7.01
C GLU A 280 18.81 10.94 8.15
N SER A 281 17.94 11.20 9.13
CA SER A 281 18.30 11.99 10.32
C SER A 281 19.16 11.24 11.33
N ASP A 282 19.19 9.90 11.25
CA ASP A 282 19.98 9.07 12.18
C ASP A 282 21.47 9.38 12.09
N PRO A 283 22.16 9.59 13.23
CA PRO A 283 23.60 9.90 13.22
C PRO A 283 24.45 8.84 12.51
N ASN A 284 24.14 7.56 12.67
CA ASN A 284 24.89 6.47 12.05
C ASN A 284 24.63 6.40 10.53
N TRP A 285 23.40 6.70 10.09
CA TRP A 285 23.11 6.86 8.67
C TRP A 285 23.94 8.00 8.06
N ARG A 286 23.95 9.18 8.70
CA ARG A 286 24.69 10.35 8.23
C ARG A 286 26.20 10.09 8.17
N ALA A 287 26.77 9.52 9.24
CA ALA A 287 28.19 9.23 9.32
C ALA A 287 28.68 8.24 8.25
N THR A 288 27.79 7.37 7.75
CA THR A 288 28.14 6.31 6.81
C THR A 288 27.53 6.51 5.42
N ASN A 289 26.73 7.56 5.23
CA ASN A 289 25.89 7.74 4.03
C ASN A 289 25.06 6.50 3.71
N GLY A 290 24.51 5.87 4.75
CA GLY A 290 23.71 4.63 4.64
C GLY A 290 24.51 3.35 4.38
N ASN A 291 25.84 3.38 4.41
CA ASN A 291 26.70 2.19 4.27
C ASN A 291 27.24 1.72 5.62
N TYR A 292 26.35 1.41 6.53
CA TYR A 292 26.65 1.11 7.95
C TYR A 292 26.93 -0.36 8.26
N TYR A 293 26.97 -1.26 7.27
CA TYR A 293 27.10 -2.70 7.50
C TYR A 293 28.40 -3.15 8.15
N HIS A 294 29.43 -2.31 8.13
CA HIS A 294 30.68 -2.53 8.85
C HIS A 294 30.58 -2.24 10.35
N LEU A 295 29.49 -1.59 10.78
CA LEU A 295 29.24 -1.29 12.19
C LEU A 295 28.54 -2.46 12.89
N PRO A 296 28.72 -2.63 14.23
CA PRO A 296 27.88 -3.54 15.02
C PRO A 296 26.39 -3.20 14.86
N LYS A 297 25.51 -4.20 14.89
CA LYS A 297 24.05 -4.00 14.71
C LYS A 297 23.42 -2.99 15.66
N GLY A 298 23.95 -2.84 16.87
CA GLY A 298 23.53 -1.80 17.82
C GLY A 298 23.80 -0.37 17.33
N ASN A 299 24.72 -0.21 16.39
CA ASN A 299 25.10 1.06 15.77
C ASN A 299 24.57 1.20 14.33
N HIS A 300 23.63 0.36 13.91
CA HIS A 300 22.87 0.60 12.71
C HIS A 300 21.89 1.77 12.92
N PRO A 301 21.25 2.34 11.88
CA PRO A 301 20.30 3.46 12.00
C PRO A 301 18.99 3.10 12.71
N ASN A 302 19.10 2.58 13.93
CA ASN A 302 17.97 2.04 14.69
C ASN A 302 17.03 3.14 15.17
N GLN A 303 17.57 4.31 15.54
CA GLN A 303 16.77 5.46 15.96
C GLN A 303 15.98 6.05 14.79
N GLY A 304 16.60 6.15 13.63
CA GLY A 304 15.94 6.59 12.39
C GLY A 304 14.79 5.65 12.00
N MET A 305 15.00 4.34 12.12
CA MET A 305 13.96 3.33 11.91
C MET A 305 12.81 3.46 12.91
N GLN A 306 13.12 3.70 14.18
CA GLN A 306 12.14 3.93 15.23
C GLN A 306 11.27 5.16 14.92
N PHE A 307 11.89 6.27 14.53
CA PHE A 307 11.17 7.49 14.17
C PHE A 307 10.33 7.31 12.90
N MET A 308 10.86 6.60 11.89
CA MET A 308 10.08 6.24 10.70
C MET A 308 8.80 5.49 11.10
N TRP A 309 8.92 4.44 11.89
CA TRP A 309 7.76 3.67 12.33
C TRP A 309 6.80 4.51 13.17
N SER A 310 7.30 5.33 14.10
CA SER A 310 6.46 6.22 14.90
C SER A 310 5.65 7.19 14.03
N THR A 311 6.27 7.74 13.00
CA THR A 311 5.62 8.64 12.03
C THR A 311 4.51 7.91 11.27
N LEU A 312 4.80 6.71 10.77
CA LEU A 312 3.84 5.89 10.05
C LEU A 312 2.65 5.52 10.94
N GLN A 313 2.91 5.10 12.16
CA GLN A 313 1.87 4.69 13.12
C GLN A 313 1.02 5.87 13.62
N LEU A 314 1.54 7.09 13.55
CA LEU A 314 0.78 8.27 13.94
C LEU A 314 -0.52 8.42 13.13
N THR A 315 -0.49 8.08 11.86
CA THR A 315 -1.64 8.15 10.95
C THR A 315 -2.30 6.78 10.67
N GLY A 316 -1.70 5.68 11.16
CA GLY A 316 -2.19 4.34 10.94
C GLY A 316 -3.46 3.97 11.72
N TYR A 317 -3.72 4.64 12.85
CA TYR A 317 -4.86 4.37 13.74
C TYR A 317 -5.67 5.64 14.03
N THR A 318 -6.95 5.47 14.37
CA THR A 318 -7.80 6.59 14.81
C THR A 318 -7.40 7.12 16.18
N PHE A 319 -7.75 8.38 16.46
CA PHE A 319 -7.54 8.98 17.79
C PHE A 319 -8.24 8.22 18.93
N PRO A 320 -9.50 7.75 18.80
CA PRO A 320 -10.14 6.95 19.84
C PRO A 320 -9.35 5.69 20.21
N VAL A 321 -8.82 4.97 19.22
CA VAL A 321 -7.99 3.79 19.48
C VAL A 321 -6.73 4.15 20.25
N ARG A 322 -6.05 5.23 19.85
CA ARG A 322 -4.83 5.70 20.53
C ARG A 322 -5.12 6.17 21.95
N SER A 323 -6.21 6.92 22.16
CA SER A 323 -6.59 7.40 23.48
C SER A 323 -6.97 6.25 24.45
N ALA A 324 -7.53 5.17 23.92
CA ALA A 324 -7.88 3.98 24.69
C ALA A 324 -6.70 3.02 24.94
N THR A 325 -5.57 3.21 24.26
CA THR A 325 -4.41 2.32 24.38
C THR A 325 -3.48 2.81 25.49
N PRO A 326 -3.10 1.95 26.45
CA PRO A 326 -2.17 2.32 27.51
C PRO A 326 -0.85 2.86 26.95
N TRP A 327 -0.29 3.89 27.60
CA TRP A 327 0.94 4.55 27.15
C TRP A 327 2.09 3.57 26.87
N LYS A 328 2.32 2.62 27.77
CA LYS A 328 3.39 1.61 27.58
C LYS A 328 3.18 0.76 26.33
N THR A 329 1.94 0.45 25.99
CA THR A 329 1.58 -0.27 24.76
C THR A 329 1.82 0.61 23.53
N LEU A 330 1.38 1.87 23.56
CA LEU A 330 1.66 2.82 22.46
C LEU A 330 3.16 2.99 22.25
N GLN A 331 3.89 3.18 23.33
CA GLN A 331 5.34 3.37 23.29
C GLN A 331 6.06 2.18 22.66
N ARG A 332 5.71 0.96 23.04
CA ARG A 332 6.42 -0.26 22.65
C ARG A 332 5.91 -0.86 21.35
N GLU A 333 4.60 -0.90 21.17
CA GLU A 333 3.97 -1.70 20.12
C GLU A 333 3.51 -0.87 18.92
N VAL A 334 3.27 0.42 19.12
CA VAL A 334 2.82 1.32 18.05
C VAL A 334 3.94 2.21 17.57
N PHE A 335 4.62 2.89 18.49
CA PHE A 335 5.70 3.81 18.12
C PHE A 335 7.07 3.15 18.12
N TYR A 336 7.17 1.91 18.61
CA TYR A 336 8.43 1.17 18.73
C TYR A 336 9.52 1.93 19.46
N TRP A 337 9.13 2.81 20.37
CA TRP A 337 10.02 3.65 21.14
C TRP A 337 10.16 3.11 22.55
N GLU A 338 11.35 2.60 22.86
CA GLU A 338 11.69 2.11 24.19
C GLU A 338 12.86 2.91 24.73
N PRO A 339 12.81 3.32 26.01
CA PRO A 339 13.96 3.91 26.67
C PRO A 339 15.16 2.94 26.61
N LYS A 340 16.35 3.50 26.48
CA LYS A 340 17.59 2.72 26.51
C LYS A 340 17.64 1.87 27.79
N GLY A 341 17.85 0.56 27.64
CA GLY A 341 17.88 -0.40 28.74
C GLY A 341 16.52 -1.01 29.11
N GLU A 342 15.44 -0.62 28.41
CA GLU A 342 14.09 -1.20 28.58
C GLU A 342 13.61 -1.92 27.32
N GLU A 343 14.53 -2.25 26.43
CA GLU A 343 14.21 -2.85 25.12
C GLU A 343 13.52 -4.20 25.29
N THR A 344 12.33 -4.33 24.71
CA THR A 344 11.57 -5.58 24.72
C THR A 344 12.07 -6.56 23.65
N ALA A 345 11.68 -7.82 23.79
CA ALA A 345 11.94 -8.84 22.76
C ALA A 345 11.35 -8.45 21.38
N THR A 346 10.24 -7.73 21.35
CA THR A 346 9.61 -7.24 20.10
C THR A 346 10.50 -6.21 19.41
N TRP A 347 11.00 -5.22 20.14
CA TRP A 347 11.94 -4.22 19.63
C TRP A 347 13.22 -4.86 19.13
N ILE A 348 13.84 -5.69 19.97
CA ILE A 348 15.06 -6.42 19.61
C ILE A 348 14.81 -7.27 18.35
N GLY A 349 13.66 -7.92 18.24
CA GLY A 349 13.27 -8.70 17.06
C GLY A 349 13.20 -7.84 15.80
N ARG A 350 12.58 -6.65 15.87
CA ARG A 350 12.52 -5.72 14.74
C ARG A 350 13.89 -5.21 14.34
N VAL A 351 14.66 -4.67 15.27
CA VAL A 351 16.03 -4.16 14.98
C VAL A 351 16.91 -5.24 14.36
N LYS A 352 16.71 -6.51 14.72
CA LYS A 352 17.48 -7.62 14.13
C LYS A 352 17.03 -7.99 12.71
N ASN A 353 15.76 -7.83 12.38
CA ASN A 353 15.15 -8.36 11.17
C ASN A 353 14.80 -7.29 10.13
N GLU A 354 14.70 -6.02 10.53
CA GLU A 354 14.46 -4.90 9.63
C GLU A 354 15.74 -4.12 9.38
N ASP A 355 15.88 -3.58 8.18
CA ASP A 355 17.07 -2.86 7.75
C ASP A 355 16.70 -1.49 7.19
N ALA A 356 17.38 -0.46 7.65
CA ALA A 356 17.06 0.92 7.32
C ALA A 356 17.21 1.21 5.81
N VAL A 357 18.20 0.59 5.15
CA VAL A 357 18.39 0.81 3.72
C VAL A 357 17.28 0.12 2.91
N ASP A 358 16.76 -1.01 3.36
CA ASP A 358 15.63 -1.67 2.71
C ASP A 358 14.38 -0.78 2.74
N TYR A 359 14.08 -0.17 3.88
CA TYR A 359 12.95 0.76 4.03
C TYR A 359 13.19 2.10 3.34
N TRP A 360 14.42 2.59 3.31
CA TRP A 360 14.75 3.78 2.54
C TRP A 360 14.44 3.58 1.05
N TYR A 361 14.84 2.44 0.47
CA TYR A 361 14.50 2.09 -0.92
C TYR A 361 13.00 1.88 -1.12
N ARG A 362 12.33 1.24 -0.15
CA ARG A 362 10.88 1.00 -0.20
C ARG A 362 10.10 2.32 -0.20
N ASN A 363 10.48 3.29 0.62
CA ASN A 363 9.90 4.63 0.59
C ASN A 363 10.13 5.32 -0.75
N ASN A 364 11.35 5.24 -1.27
CA ASN A 364 11.69 5.83 -2.56
C ASN A 364 10.93 5.21 -3.74
N ALA A 365 10.59 3.93 -3.69
CA ALA A 365 9.74 3.29 -4.70
C ALA A 365 8.32 3.89 -4.74
N GLY A 366 7.84 4.44 -3.61
CA GLY A 366 6.57 5.16 -3.51
C GLY A 366 6.62 6.61 -4.00
N PHE A 367 7.82 7.23 -4.05
CA PHE A 367 7.92 8.60 -4.52
C PHE A 367 7.64 8.69 -6.01
N ASN A 368 6.95 9.74 -6.42
CA ASN A 368 6.64 10.01 -7.83
C ASN A 368 5.85 8.89 -8.54
N TYR A 369 5.23 7.99 -7.79
CA TYR A 369 4.30 7.03 -8.33
C TYR A 369 3.01 7.75 -8.73
N ASN A 370 2.62 7.63 -9.99
CA ASN A 370 1.35 8.14 -10.48
C ASN A 370 0.92 7.40 -11.75
N ILE A 371 -0.23 6.74 -11.70
CA ILE A 371 -0.85 6.05 -12.84
C ILE A 371 -2.27 6.57 -13.12
N ASN A 372 -2.64 7.74 -12.60
CA ASN A 372 -4.00 8.27 -12.76
C ASN A 372 -4.40 8.41 -14.24
N ASN A 373 -3.49 8.83 -15.10
CA ASN A 373 -3.76 8.97 -16.54
C ASN A 373 -3.92 7.62 -17.25
N GLU A 374 -3.47 6.53 -16.65
CA GLU A 374 -3.47 5.19 -17.21
C GLU A 374 -4.69 4.35 -16.77
N LEU A 375 -5.48 4.82 -15.81
CA LEU A 375 -6.63 4.08 -15.27
C LEU A 375 -7.67 3.71 -16.32
N LYS A 376 -7.86 4.54 -17.36
CA LYS A 376 -8.72 4.27 -18.50
C LYS A 376 -8.33 3.04 -19.33
N ARG A 377 -7.08 2.55 -19.16
CA ARG A 377 -6.57 1.31 -19.82
C ARG A 377 -7.15 0.05 -19.21
N ILE A 378 -7.65 0.12 -17.97
CA ILE A 378 -8.15 -1.04 -17.25
C ILE A 378 -9.39 -1.59 -17.94
N LYS A 379 -9.30 -2.84 -18.38
CA LYS A 379 -10.39 -3.63 -18.99
C LYS A 379 -10.94 -4.70 -18.05
N ALA A 380 -10.27 -4.92 -16.93
CA ALA A 380 -10.70 -5.84 -15.90
C ALA A 380 -11.96 -5.34 -15.19
N ARG A 381 -12.85 -6.26 -14.79
CA ARG A 381 -13.89 -5.93 -13.81
C ARG A 381 -13.20 -5.38 -12.55
N THR A 382 -13.73 -4.30 -12.00
CA THR A 382 -13.06 -3.60 -10.90
C THR A 382 -14.01 -3.38 -9.74
N LEU A 383 -13.62 -3.84 -8.54
CA LEU A 383 -14.22 -3.48 -7.27
C LEU A 383 -13.18 -2.81 -6.39
N VAL A 384 -13.34 -1.53 -6.13
CA VAL A 384 -12.46 -0.79 -5.22
C VAL A 384 -13.03 -0.88 -3.81
N VAL A 385 -12.23 -1.34 -2.87
CA VAL A 385 -12.60 -1.41 -1.44
C VAL A 385 -11.73 -0.43 -0.65
N HIS A 386 -12.34 0.37 0.22
CA HIS A 386 -11.58 1.35 1.01
C HIS A 386 -12.16 1.57 2.40
N VAL A 387 -11.31 2.04 3.32
CA VAL A 387 -11.71 2.44 4.68
C VAL A 387 -11.96 3.95 4.68
N THR A 388 -13.17 4.38 5.08
CA THR A 388 -13.60 5.80 4.98
C THR A 388 -12.82 6.73 5.88
N ASN A 389 -12.33 6.24 7.01
CA ASN A 389 -11.55 6.99 7.99
C ASN A 389 -10.06 6.64 7.94
N ASP A 390 -9.57 6.17 6.80
CA ASP A 390 -8.15 6.00 6.53
C ASP A 390 -7.46 7.38 6.50
N LEU A 391 -6.48 7.57 7.36
CA LEU A 391 -5.70 8.81 7.45
C LEU A 391 -4.35 8.71 6.73
N TRP A 392 -4.06 7.56 6.17
CA TRP A 392 -2.81 7.29 5.47
C TRP A 392 -2.98 7.36 3.96
N LEU A 393 -3.96 6.62 3.43
CA LEU A 393 -4.35 6.65 2.04
C LEU A 393 -5.80 7.12 1.95
N MET A 394 -5.99 8.34 1.45
CA MET A 394 -7.29 9.01 1.54
C MET A 394 -8.35 8.35 0.67
N VAL A 395 -9.51 8.05 1.25
CA VAL A 395 -10.64 7.42 0.55
C VAL A 395 -11.10 8.22 -0.68
N GLU A 396 -10.96 9.53 -0.66
CA GLU A 396 -11.36 10.38 -1.79
C GLU A 396 -10.50 10.16 -3.03
N ASN A 397 -9.22 9.84 -2.86
CA ASN A 397 -8.34 9.49 -3.99
C ASN A 397 -8.75 8.14 -4.59
N ALA A 398 -9.11 7.16 -3.76
CA ALA A 398 -9.63 5.88 -4.22
C ALA A 398 -10.99 6.04 -4.95
N ARG A 399 -11.85 6.96 -4.49
CA ARG A 399 -13.13 7.29 -5.13
C ARG A 399 -12.91 7.89 -6.52
N LYS A 400 -11.99 8.86 -6.65
CA LYS A 400 -11.59 9.44 -7.94
C LYS A 400 -11.01 8.38 -8.88
N ALA A 401 -10.15 7.51 -8.36
CA ALA A 401 -9.57 6.42 -9.15
C ALA A 401 -10.65 5.45 -9.65
N ALA A 402 -11.61 5.05 -8.79
CA ALA A 402 -12.73 4.21 -9.19
C ALA A 402 -13.57 4.87 -10.30
N ALA A 403 -13.87 6.17 -10.17
CA ALA A 403 -14.63 6.90 -11.18
C ALA A 403 -13.91 6.98 -12.53
N ALA A 404 -12.58 6.91 -12.57
CA ALA A 404 -11.78 6.92 -13.79
C ALA A 404 -11.73 5.56 -14.52
N VAL A 405 -12.23 4.48 -13.89
CA VAL A 405 -12.26 3.13 -14.48
C VAL A 405 -13.68 2.79 -14.95
N PRO A 406 -13.89 2.51 -16.23
CA PRO A 406 -15.23 2.19 -16.75
C PRO A 406 -15.85 0.99 -16.04
N GLY A 407 -17.06 1.15 -15.50
CA GLY A 407 -17.81 0.07 -14.84
C GLY A 407 -17.27 -0.36 -13.49
N ALA A 408 -16.33 0.37 -12.89
CA ALA A 408 -15.86 0.07 -11.55
C ALA A 408 -16.96 0.26 -10.50
N ALA A 409 -16.96 -0.63 -9.50
CA ALA A 409 -17.74 -0.48 -8.27
C ALA A 409 -16.86 0.00 -7.12
N PHE A 410 -17.47 0.63 -6.12
CA PHE A 410 -16.79 1.16 -4.96
C PHE A 410 -17.49 0.73 -3.67
N ALA A 411 -16.79 0.04 -2.79
CA ALA A 411 -17.28 -0.42 -1.50
C ALA A 411 -16.45 0.20 -0.36
N THR A 412 -17.13 0.61 0.70
CA THR A 412 -16.47 1.22 1.85
C THR A 412 -16.89 0.61 3.17
N LEU A 413 -16.01 0.73 4.15
CA LEU A 413 -16.29 0.48 5.55
C LEU A 413 -15.63 1.57 6.39
N SER A 414 -16.15 1.80 7.60
CA SER A 414 -15.49 2.58 8.64
C SER A 414 -14.92 1.62 9.68
N ASP A 415 -13.66 1.79 10.02
CA ASP A 415 -12.98 0.90 10.96
C ASP A 415 -12.20 1.70 12.01
N PRO A 416 -12.35 1.40 13.31
CA PRO A 416 -11.64 2.12 14.37
C PRO A 416 -10.11 2.04 14.24
N GLN A 417 -9.60 1.05 13.52
CA GLN A 417 -8.16 0.93 13.22
C GLN A 417 -7.71 1.74 11.99
N ALA A 418 -8.58 2.60 11.43
CA ALA A 418 -8.26 3.43 10.27
C ALA A 418 -7.62 2.60 9.13
N HIS A 419 -6.40 2.96 8.69
CA HIS A 419 -5.71 2.24 7.61
C HIS A 419 -5.62 0.72 7.85
N TYR A 420 -5.39 0.29 9.08
CA TYR A 420 -5.29 -1.15 9.37
C TYR A 420 -6.61 -1.91 9.23
N GLY A 421 -7.74 -1.21 9.11
CA GLY A 421 -9.04 -1.79 8.74
C GLY A 421 -9.04 -2.49 7.38
N VAL A 422 -8.08 -2.18 6.48
CA VAL A 422 -7.96 -2.83 5.16
C VAL A 422 -7.77 -4.35 5.27
N PHE A 423 -7.12 -4.83 6.33
CA PHE A 423 -6.93 -6.28 6.54
C PHE A 423 -8.21 -7.00 6.94
N ARG A 424 -9.15 -6.29 7.56
CA ARG A 424 -10.46 -6.81 7.99
C ARG A 424 -11.54 -6.61 6.93
N ALA A 425 -11.33 -5.66 6.02
CA ALA A 425 -12.31 -5.31 4.99
C ALA A 425 -12.82 -6.54 4.21
N PRO A 426 -11.99 -7.52 3.80
CA PRO A 426 -12.49 -8.69 3.08
C PRO A 426 -13.46 -9.55 3.89
N ASN A 427 -13.28 -9.65 5.20
CA ASN A 427 -14.18 -10.41 6.04
C ASN A 427 -15.48 -9.65 6.36
N VAL A 428 -15.39 -8.33 6.58
CA VAL A 428 -16.56 -7.48 6.84
C VAL A 428 -17.45 -7.38 5.61
N LEU A 429 -16.85 -7.27 4.43
CA LEU A 429 -17.54 -7.15 3.15
C LEU A 429 -17.60 -8.48 2.39
N LYS A 430 -17.51 -9.62 3.09
CA LYS A 430 -17.34 -10.94 2.48
C LYS A 430 -18.37 -11.27 1.41
N ASP A 431 -19.63 -10.91 1.63
CA ASP A 431 -20.71 -11.22 0.69
C ASP A 431 -20.61 -10.36 -0.57
N THR A 432 -20.25 -9.08 -0.44
CA THR A 432 -19.98 -8.18 -1.56
C THR A 432 -18.77 -8.66 -2.36
N ILE A 433 -17.71 -9.03 -1.66
CA ILE A 433 -16.48 -9.53 -2.28
C ILE A 433 -16.72 -10.87 -2.98
N LYS A 434 -17.43 -11.78 -2.33
CA LYS A 434 -17.78 -13.07 -2.91
C LYS A 434 -18.64 -12.90 -4.17
N ALA A 435 -19.65 -12.05 -4.14
CA ALA A 435 -20.48 -11.76 -5.30
C ALA A 435 -19.66 -11.15 -6.46
N PHE A 436 -18.71 -10.26 -6.15
CA PHE A 436 -17.79 -9.72 -7.16
C PHE A 436 -16.90 -10.81 -7.76
N ILE A 437 -16.29 -11.65 -6.94
CA ILE A 437 -15.42 -12.75 -7.38
C ILE A 437 -16.19 -13.75 -8.23
N ASP A 438 -17.39 -14.18 -7.80
CA ASP A 438 -18.25 -15.12 -8.51
C ASP A 438 -18.96 -14.50 -9.74
N ASN A 439 -18.70 -13.24 -10.05
CA ASN A 439 -19.34 -12.48 -11.14
C ASN A 439 -20.86 -12.42 -11.06
N THR A 440 -21.39 -12.45 -9.84
CA THR A 440 -22.83 -12.31 -9.53
C THR A 440 -23.14 -10.94 -8.92
N PHE A 441 -22.18 -10.05 -8.93
CA PHE A 441 -22.29 -8.71 -8.39
C PHE A 441 -23.28 -7.88 -9.22
N THR A 442 -24.38 -7.48 -8.58
CA THR A 442 -25.33 -6.52 -9.14
C THR A 442 -25.40 -5.30 -8.23
N ALA A 443 -25.67 -4.14 -8.77
CA ALA A 443 -25.84 -2.90 -7.99
C ALA A 443 -26.97 -2.95 -6.96
N SER A 444 -27.80 -4.04 -7.00
CA SER A 444 -28.95 -4.26 -6.12
C SER A 444 -28.68 -5.19 -4.94
N LEU A 445 -27.45 -5.59 -4.66
CA LEU A 445 -27.14 -6.38 -3.45
C LEU A 445 -27.50 -5.58 -2.17
N PRO A 446 -28.02 -6.25 -1.11
CA PRO A 446 -28.34 -5.59 0.14
C PRO A 446 -27.12 -4.81 0.67
N GLY A 447 -27.23 -3.49 0.78
CA GLY A 447 -26.12 -2.59 1.15
C GLY A 447 -25.62 -1.69 0.02
N ILE A 448 -26.07 -1.90 -1.23
CA ILE A 448 -25.77 -1.05 -2.36
C ILE A 448 -26.94 -0.08 -2.56
N GLY A 449 -26.81 1.16 -2.10
CA GLY A 449 -27.74 2.24 -2.39
C GLY A 449 -27.47 2.78 -3.79
N GLY A 450 -28.30 2.43 -4.77
CA GLY A 450 -28.38 3.20 -6.01
C GLY A 450 -28.84 4.63 -5.66
N ALA A 451 -28.11 5.65 -6.07
CA ALA A 451 -28.56 7.02 -6.02
C ALA A 451 -29.72 7.17 -7.01
N SER A 452 -30.97 6.91 -6.57
CA SER A 452 -32.13 7.41 -7.29
C SER A 452 -32.12 8.94 -7.15
N GLY A 453 -32.07 9.65 -8.28
CA GLY A 453 -32.24 11.10 -8.32
C GLY A 453 -33.57 11.49 -7.69
N GLY A 454 -33.51 11.99 -6.49
CA GLY A 454 -34.57 12.66 -5.77
C GLY A 454 -34.08 14.07 -5.43
N GLY A 455 -34.51 15.07 -6.20
CA GLY A 455 -34.33 16.45 -5.84
C GLY A 455 -35.03 16.75 -4.51
N GLY A 456 -34.27 16.96 -3.47
CA GLY A 456 -34.70 17.45 -2.18
C GLY A 456 -33.77 18.56 -1.76
N GLY A 457 -34.27 19.79 -1.77
CA GLY A 457 -33.55 20.95 -1.31
C GLY A 457 -33.11 20.81 0.15
N GLY A 458 -31.84 20.55 0.36
CA GLY A 458 -31.20 20.58 1.67
C GLY A 458 -30.69 21.96 1.96
N THR A 459 -31.28 22.64 2.96
CA THR A 459 -30.78 23.88 3.56
C THR A 459 -29.33 23.69 4.02
N ALA A 460 -28.48 24.66 3.63
CA ALA A 460 -27.09 24.74 4.07
C ALA A 460 -26.97 24.71 5.60
N PRO A 461 -25.98 24.03 6.18
CA PRO A 461 -25.77 24.07 7.63
C PRO A 461 -25.38 25.48 8.09
N ALA A 462 -26.01 25.90 9.15
CA ALA A 462 -25.78 27.20 9.77
C ALA A 462 -24.31 27.37 10.21
N LYS A 463 -23.75 28.51 9.90
CA LYS A 463 -22.43 28.98 10.35
C LYS A 463 -22.34 28.97 11.88
N PRO A 464 -21.29 28.40 12.49
CA PRO A 464 -21.16 28.51 13.95
C PRO A 464 -20.99 29.95 14.38
N ALA A 465 -21.76 30.33 15.40
CA ALA A 465 -21.69 31.65 16.02
C ALA A 465 -20.32 31.89 16.65
N GLY A 466 -19.85 33.12 16.53
CA GLY A 466 -18.50 33.53 16.85
C GLY A 466 -18.11 33.34 18.31
N LEU A 467 -16.85 33.01 18.50
CA LEU A 467 -16.10 33.24 19.72
C LEU A 467 -15.66 34.71 19.72
N SER A 468 -16.26 35.50 20.58
CA SER A 468 -15.78 36.82 20.92
C SER A 468 -14.84 36.73 22.11
N LYS A 469 -13.66 37.32 21.95
CA LYS A 469 -12.61 37.72 22.90
C LYS A 469 -12.15 36.71 23.93
#